data_8413ce8bb168b42942225b1e4235d98f
#
_entry.id   8413ce8bb168b42942225b1e4235d98f
#
_cell.length_a   1.000
_cell.length_b   1.000
_cell.length_c   1.000
_cell.angle_alpha   90.00
_cell.angle_beta   90.00
_cell.angle_gamma   90.00
#
_symmetry.space_group_name_H-M   'P 1'
#
loop_
_entity.id
_entity.type
_entity.pdbx_description
1 polymer ?
#
loop_
_entity_poly.entity_id
_entity_poly.type
_entity_poly.pdbx_seq_one_letter_code
_entity_poly.pdbx_strand_id
1 'polypeptide(L)'
;MQEPGLPDTEIILRHGEEQQYISVRGGHVNEGYEGRLGSLMFLRDLTEVRRLEAEVRRREKLAAVGNLAAGVAHELRNPLSSIKGYATYFGGRFPEGSADREAAQVMVKEVERLNRAIGDLIGLSRPTDIRPRMTGMRRLIGDTLRLIGQDAANHKVAIRFDAPEVLPDVAIDPDRMRQVILNLCLNGLEAMPDGGELFLSLHPEPDALRLEIRDTGVGIAPDALPHIFDPYFTTKGQGTGLGLATVHKIMEAHGGSISVTSEPGQGAVFRLLLPLGGEGGKVHGHE
;
A
#
# COMPACT_ATOMS: atom_id res chain seq x y z
N MET A 1 18.64 -31.56 -44.88
CA MET A 1 18.67 -30.16 -44.40
C MET A 1 17.33 -29.88 -43.77
N GLN A 2 17.31 -29.72 -42.45
CA GLN A 2 16.11 -29.28 -41.74
C GLN A 2 15.91 -27.80 -42.05
N GLU A 3 14.80 -27.46 -42.70
CA GLU A 3 14.41 -26.04 -42.80
C GLU A 3 14.22 -25.48 -41.38
N PRO A 4 14.73 -24.27 -41.10
CA PRO A 4 14.52 -23.67 -39.79
C PRO A 4 13.03 -23.43 -39.61
N GLY A 5 12.47 -24.00 -38.54
CA GLY A 5 11.12 -23.69 -38.10
C GLY A 5 10.95 -22.18 -37.92
N LEU A 6 9.76 -21.68 -38.11
CA LEU A 6 9.47 -20.26 -37.87
C LEU A 6 9.90 -19.88 -36.43
N PRO A 7 10.56 -18.73 -36.26
CA PRO A 7 11.02 -18.32 -34.94
C PRO A 7 9.80 -18.16 -34.01
N ASP A 8 10.05 -18.49 -32.74
CA ASP A 8 9.09 -18.26 -31.66
C ASP A 8 8.76 -16.75 -31.62
N THR A 9 7.53 -16.37 -31.95
CA THR A 9 7.11 -14.98 -32.02
C THR A 9 6.05 -14.73 -30.96
N GLU A 10 6.31 -13.75 -30.10
CA GLU A 10 5.30 -13.30 -29.12
C GLU A 10 4.48 -12.16 -29.76
N ILE A 11 3.17 -12.27 -29.69
CA ILE A 11 2.23 -11.22 -30.11
C ILE A 11 1.42 -10.75 -28.92
N ILE A 12 1.10 -9.46 -28.89
CA ILE A 12 0.26 -8.86 -27.88
C ILE A 12 -1.08 -8.55 -28.52
N LEU A 13 -2.11 -9.23 -28.08
CA LEU A 13 -3.49 -8.92 -28.46
C LEU A 13 -4.06 -7.93 -27.44
N ARG A 14 -4.64 -6.84 -27.93
CA ARG A 14 -5.34 -5.86 -27.09
C ARG A 14 -6.83 -5.94 -27.36
N HIS A 15 -7.60 -6.17 -26.33
CA HIS A 15 -9.07 -6.17 -26.39
C HIS A 15 -9.60 -5.18 -25.34
N GLY A 16 -9.85 -3.94 -25.75
CA GLY A 16 -10.11 -2.84 -24.83
C GLY A 16 -8.91 -2.54 -23.94
N GLU A 17 -9.09 -2.62 -22.62
CA GLU A 17 -8.01 -2.44 -21.64
C GLU A 17 -7.24 -3.73 -21.31
N GLU A 18 -7.74 -4.89 -21.76
CA GLU A 18 -7.07 -6.17 -21.53
C GLU A 18 -5.99 -6.44 -22.57
N GLN A 19 -4.80 -6.88 -22.08
CA GLN A 19 -3.68 -7.31 -22.91
C GLN A 19 -3.46 -8.81 -22.72
N GLN A 20 -3.46 -9.56 -23.83
CA GLN A 20 -3.12 -10.98 -23.86
C GLN A 20 -1.80 -11.19 -24.58
N TYR A 21 -0.93 -11.99 -23.98
CA TYR A 21 0.38 -12.35 -24.52
C TYR A 21 0.31 -13.75 -25.09
N ILE A 22 0.48 -13.89 -26.41
CA ILE A 22 0.38 -15.17 -27.10
C ILE A 22 1.71 -15.50 -27.78
N SER A 23 2.35 -16.63 -27.40
CA SER A 23 3.46 -17.19 -28.15
C SER A 23 2.92 -17.98 -29.32
N VAL A 24 3.46 -17.70 -30.51
CA VAL A 24 3.10 -18.36 -31.78
C VAL A 24 4.32 -19.11 -32.27
N ARG A 25 4.19 -20.43 -32.44
CA ARG A 25 5.18 -21.28 -33.10
C ARG A 25 4.56 -21.89 -34.31
N GLY A 26 5.25 -21.82 -35.46
CA GLY A 26 4.81 -22.45 -36.70
C GLY A 26 5.86 -23.38 -37.26
N GLY A 27 5.39 -24.39 -38.00
CA GLY A 27 6.23 -25.31 -38.73
C GLY A 27 5.51 -25.86 -39.96
N HIS A 28 6.29 -26.32 -40.92
CA HIS A 28 5.75 -27.00 -42.10
C HIS A 28 5.75 -28.53 -41.87
N VAL A 29 4.66 -29.17 -42.25
CA VAL A 29 4.57 -30.61 -42.24
C VAL A 29 4.78 -31.09 -43.69
N ASN A 30 5.85 -31.84 -43.90
CA ASN A 30 6.18 -32.38 -45.24
C ASN A 30 5.90 -33.89 -45.29
N GLU A 31 5.32 -34.36 -46.36
CA GLU A 31 5.17 -35.80 -46.65
C GLU A 31 6.26 -36.23 -47.61
N GLY A 32 7.30 -36.89 -47.12
CA GLY A 32 8.38 -37.45 -47.93
C GLY A 32 9.17 -36.38 -48.74
N TYR A 33 9.68 -36.80 -49.90
CA TYR A 33 10.53 -35.97 -50.76
C TYR A 33 9.78 -35.03 -51.71
N GLU A 34 8.45 -35.09 -51.83
CA GLU A 34 7.70 -34.44 -52.93
C GLU A 34 6.48 -33.58 -52.50
N GLY A 35 6.39 -33.05 -51.32
CA GLY A 35 5.27 -32.11 -51.13
C GLY A 35 5.11 -31.54 -49.71
N ARG A 36 4.67 -30.28 -49.65
CA ARG A 36 4.16 -29.66 -48.42
C ARG A 36 2.76 -30.17 -48.14
N LEU A 37 2.55 -30.92 -47.06
CA LEU A 37 1.22 -31.36 -46.62
C LEU A 37 0.42 -30.23 -45.95
N GLY A 38 1.12 -29.31 -45.29
CA GLY A 38 0.46 -28.20 -44.59
C GLY A 38 1.39 -27.42 -43.68
N SER A 39 0.82 -26.51 -42.91
CA SER A 39 1.48 -25.77 -41.87
C SER A 39 0.79 -26.06 -40.54
N LEU A 40 1.57 -26.27 -39.49
CA LEU A 40 1.11 -26.43 -38.10
C LEU A 40 1.45 -25.19 -37.32
N MET A 41 0.49 -24.68 -36.60
CA MET A 41 0.69 -23.51 -35.73
C MET A 41 0.28 -23.89 -34.32
N PHE A 42 1.17 -23.59 -33.37
CA PHE A 42 0.92 -23.71 -31.94
C PHE A 42 0.76 -22.32 -31.36
N LEU A 43 -0.36 -22.11 -30.66
CA LEU A 43 -0.64 -20.88 -29.91
C LEU A 43 -0.65 -21.23 -28.44
N ARG A 44 0.11 -20.45 -27.66
CA ARG A 44 0.15 -20.60 -26.21
C ARG A 44 -0.14 -19.25 -25.56
N ASP A 45 -1.16 -19.21 -24.73
CA ASP A 45 -1.43 -18.03 -23.89
C ASP A 45 -0.38 -17.96 -22.76
N LEU A 46 0.35 -16.86 -22.73
CA LEU A 46 1.38 -16.55 -21.75
C LEU A 46 0.94 -15.44 -20.79
N THR A 47 -0.30 -14.97 -20.86
CA THR A 47 -0.78 -13.80 -20.11
C THR A 47 -0.58 -13.97 -18.61
N GLU A 48 -0.99 -15.13 -18.06
CA GLU A 48 -0.81 -15.41 -16.63
C GLU A 48 0.66 -15.59 -16.25
N VAL A 49 1.45 -16.24 -17.10
CA VAL A 49 2.88 -16.42 -16.89
C VAL A 49 3.59 -15.06 -16.84
N ARG A 50 3.30 -14.18 -17.79
CA ARG A 50 3.87 -12.83 -17.84
C ARG A 50 3.44 -11.99 -16.64
N ARG A 51 2.19 -12.13 -16.19
CA ARG A 51 1.69 -11.47 -14.99
C ARG A 51 2.46 -11.92 -13.75
N LEU A 52 2.62 -13.23 -13.58
CA LEU A 52 3.35 -13.81 -12.45
C LEU A 52 4.85 -13.45 -12.48
N GLU A 53 5.48 -13.48 -13.66
CA GLU A 53 6.88 -13.05 -13.82
C GLU A 53 7.06 -11.57 -13.45
N ALA A 54 6.15 -10.70 -13.88
CA ALA A 54 6.19 -9.28 -13.54
C ALA A 54 6.01 -9.06 -12.03
N GLU A 55 5.12 -9.83 -11.40
CA GLU A 55 4.91 -9.80 -9.95
C GLU A 55 6.14 -10.27 -9.17
N VAL A 56 6.77 -11.39 -9.60
CA VAL A 56 8.01 -11.89 -8.99
C VAL A 56 9.11 -10.85 -9.13
N ARG A 57 9.36 -10.31 -10.33
CA ARG A 57 10.36 -9.25 -10.55
C ARG A 57 10.10 -8.00 -9.70
N ARG A 58 8.81 -7.63 -9.52
CA ARG A 58 8.42 -6.52 -8.67
C ARG A 58 8.76 -6.82 -7.21
N ARG A 59 8.45 -8.04 -6.73
CA ARG A 59 8.79 -8.50 -5.37
C ARG A 59 10.30 -8.55 -5.14
N GLU A 60 11.07 -9.06 -6.09
CA GLU A 60 12.54 -9.11 -6.01
C GLU A 60 13.16 -7.71 -5.96
N LYS A 61 12.70 -6.76 -6.80
CA LYS A 61 13.16 -5.36 -6.74
C LYS A 61 12.86 -4.72 -5.38
N LEU A 62 11.65 -4.93 -4.87
CA LEU A 62 11.26 -4.41 -3.55
C LEU A 62 12.10 -5.02 -2.43
N ALA A 63 12.35 -6.34 -2.47
CA ALA A 63 13.20 -7.03 -1.50
C ALA A 63 14.65 -6.53 -1.53
N ALA A 64 15.22 -6.33 -2.74
CA ALA A 64 16.58 -5.81 -2.90
C ALA A 64 16.74 -4.39 -2.35
N VAL A 65 15.80 -3.50 -2.71
CA VAL A 65 15.75 -2.12 -2.20
C VAL A 65 15.63 -2.11 -0.68
N GLY A 66 14.87 -3.01 -0.13
CA GLY A 66 14.63 -3.04 1.29
C GLY A 66 15.74 -3.62 2.15
N ASN A 67 16.45 -4.59 1.65
CA ASN A 67 17.61 -5.10 2.37
C ASN A 67 18.69 -4.00 2.48
N LEU A 68 18.90 -3.23 1.41
CA LEU A 68 19.76 -2.04 1.43
C LEU A 68 19.19 -0.95 2.34
N ALA A 69 17.88 -0.68 2.25
CA ALA A 69 17.22 0.35 3.05
C ALA A 69 17.27 0.08 4.57
N ALA A 70 17.23 -1.19 4.99
CA ALA A 70 17.27 -1.53 6.41
C ALA A 70 18.61 -1.17 7.09
N GLY A 71 19.74 -1.39 6.39
CA GLY A 71 21.06 -0.95 6.86
C GLY A 71 21.19 0.56 6.86
N VAL A 72 20.90 1.18 5.72
CA VAL A 72 20.97 2.63 5.54
C VAL A 72 20.00 3.38 6.46
N ALA A 73 18.84 2.81 6.76
CA ALA A 73 17.87 3.45 7.62
C ALA A 73 18.32 3.62 9.07
N HIS A 74 19.04 2.64 9.62
CA HIS A 74 19.64 2.80 10.95
C HIS A 74 20.69 3.91 10.96
N GLU A 75 21.49 3.97 9.89
CA GLU A 75 22.51 5.02 9.73
C GLU A 75 21.89 6.41 9.48
N LEU A 76 20.74 6.48 8.81
CA LEU A 76 20.02 7.74 8.59
C LEU A 76 19.25 8.23 9.83
N ARG A 77 18.68 7.31 10.63
CA ARG A 77 17.94 7.68 11.84
C ARG A 77 18.82 8.38 12.88
N ASN A 78 20.09 7.98 12.98
CA ASN A 78 21.01 8.55 13.96
C ASN A 78 21.24 10.05 13.73
N PRO A 79 21.70 10.53 12.55
CA PRO A 79 21.86 11.95 12.30
C PRO A 79 20.52 12.70 12.33
N LEU A 80 19.42 12.10 11.86
CA LEU A 80 18.10 12.73 11.94
C LEU A 80 17.64 12.93 13.38
N SER A 81 17.90 11.97 14.28
CA SER A 81 17.59 12.13 15.70
C SER A 81 18.40 13.27 16.34
N SER A 82 19.66 13.41 15.96
CA SER A 82 20.52 14.52 16.43
C SER A 82 19.99 15.87 15.92
N ILE A 83 19.64 15.97 14.63
CA ILE A 83 19.08 17.18 14.03
C ILE A 83 17.76 17.56 14.72
N LYS A 84 16.86 16.57 14.95
CA LYS A 84 15.62 16.80 15.70
C LYS A 84 15.89 17.31 17.11
N GLY A 85 16.86 16.69 17.81
CA GLY A 85 17.25 17.10 19.16
C GLY A 85 17.73 18.55 19.21
N TYR A 86 18.61 18.94 18.30
CA TYR A 86 19.08 20.32 18.20
C TYR A 86 17.98 21.31 17.81
N ALA A 87 17.16 20.97 16.82
CA ALA A 87 16.05 21.82 16.41
C ALA A 87 15.04 22.03 17.54
N THR A 88 14.71 20.98 18.30
CA THR A 88 13.82 21.08 19.47
C THR A 88 14.46 21.93 20.57
N TYR A 89 15.76 21.72 20.85
CA TYR A 89 16.50 22.46 21.87
C TYR A 89 16.55 23.96 21.55
N PHE A 90 16.91 24.32 20.32
CA PHE A 90 16.95 25.72 19.90
C PHE A 90 15.56 26.34 19.84
N GLY A 91 14.57 25.61 19.29
CA GLY A 91 13.19 26.08 19.22
C GLY A 91 12.61 26.44 20.60
N GLY A 92 12.99 25.70 21.66
CA GLY A 92 12.59 26.02 23.04
C GLY A 92 13.28 27.27 23.63
N ARG A 93 14.36 27.76 23.01
CA ARG A 93 15.10 28.93 23.44
C ARG A 93 14.74 30.23 22.74
N PHE A 94 14.15 30.12 21.57
CA PHE A 94 13.70 31.30 20.82
C PHE A 94 12.36 31.82 21.35
N PRO A 95 12.13 33.13 21.31
CA PRO A 95 10.85 33.73 21.70
C PRO A 95 9.67 33.17 20.87
N GLU A 96 8.49 33.10 21.47
CA GLU A 96 7.26 32.74 20.75
C GLU A 96 7.00 33.72 19.62
N GLY A 97 6.64 33.18 18.44
CA GLY A 97 6.38 33.98 17.24
C GLY A 97 7.62 34.52 16.53
N SER A 98 8.85 34.15 16.98
CA SER A 98 10.06 34.54 16.25
C SER A 98 10.25 33.65 15.00
N ALA A 99 10.82 34.22 13.94
CA ALA A 99 11.16 33.50 12.70
C ALA A 99 12.11 32.30 12.97
N ASP A 100 13.03 32.44 13.93
CA ASP A 100 13.96 31.38 14.30
C ASP A 100 13.23 30.20 14.97
N ARG A 101 12.21 30.46 15.80
CA ARG A 101 11.39 29.41 16.40
C ARG A 101 10.55 28.69 15.36
N GLU A 102 9.97 29.43 14.42
CA GLU A 102 9.23 28.87 13.30
C GLU A 102 10.15 27.99 12.43
N ALA A 103 11.36 28.46 12.11
CA ALA A 103 12.34 27.69 11.37
C ALA A 103 12.72 26.39 12.09
N ALA A 104 12.94 26.44 13.41
CA ALA A 104 13.22 25.25 14.21
C ALA A 104 12.04 24.25 14.19
N GLN A 105 10.81 24.71 14.24
CA GLN A 105 9.61 23.88 14.14
C GLN A 105 9.48 23.22 12.76
N VAL A 106 9.80 23.96 11.69
CA VAL A 106 9.84 23.41 10.33
C VAL A 106 10.89 22.30 10.22
N MET A 107 12.09 22.51 10.81
CA MET A 107 13.13 21.46 10.83
C MET A 107 12.66 20.20 11.57
N VAL A 108 11.97 20.31 12.70
CA VAL A 108 11.43 19.17 13.45
C VAL A 108 10.43 18.40 12.58
N LYS A 109 9.48 19.10 11.94
CA LYS A 109 8.48 18.50 11.06
C LYS A 109 9.11 17.76 9.88
N GLU A 110 10.15 18.38 9.28
CA GLU A 110 10.85 17.77 8.14
C GLU A 110 11.60 16.51 8.54
N VAL A 111 12.25 16.49 9.68
CA VAL A 111 12.90 15.28 10.22
C VAL A 111 11.89 14.18 10.52
N GLU A 112 10.72 14.53 11.05
CA GLU A 112 9.63 13.56 11.27
C GLU A 112 9.09 12.99 9.96
N ARG A 113 8.99 13.83 8.92
CA ARG A 113 8.60 13.39 7.58
C ARG A 113 9.61 12.39 7.00
N LEU A 114 10.91 12.71 7.10
CA LEU A 114 11.98 11.82 6.64
C LEU A 114 12.00 10.49 7.40
N ASN A 115 11.81 10.51 8.71
CA ASN A 115 11.74 9.28 9.51
C ASN A 115 10.54 8.39 9.13
N ARG A 116 9.40 8.97 8.80
CA ARG A 116 8.24 8.24 8.29
C ARG A 116 8.56 7.60 6.93
N ALA A 117 9.11 8.38 5.98
CA ALA A 117 9.49 7.87 4.66
C ALA A 117 10.48 6.70 4.72
N ILE A 118 11.49 6.79 5.60
CA ILE A 118 12.44 5.70 5.86
C ILE A 118 11.73 4.48 6.46
N GLY A 119 10.80 4.69 7.39
CA GLY A 119 10.01 3.62 8.00
C GLY A 119 9.17 2.87 6.97
N ASP A 120 8.50 3.60 6.09
CA ASP A 120 7.68 3.05 5.02
C ASP A 120 8.49 2.25 4.01
N LEU A 121 9.67 2.77 3.62
CA LEU A 121 10.60 2.09 2.72
C LEU A 121 11.06 0.72 3.27
N ILE A 122 11.40 0.66 4.56
CA ILE A 122 11.77 -0.60 5.24
C ILE A 122 10.57 -1.54 5.31
N GLY A 123 9.39 -0.99 5.64
CA GLY A 123 8.14 -1.74 5.77
C GLY A 123 7.74 -2.48 4.50
N LEU A 124 8.01 -1.88 3.33
CA LEU A 124 7.71 -2.49 2.04
C LEU A 124 8.64 -3.64 1.65
N SER A 125 9.85 -3.63 2.14
CA SER A 125 10.90 -4.53 1.67
C SER A 125 11.02 -5.86 2.43
N ARG A 126 10.62 -5.89 3.68
CA ARG A 126 10.66 -7.12 4.50
C ARG A 126 9.36 -7.89 4.33
N PRO A 127 9.40 -9.24 4.42
CA PRO A 127 8.20 -10.02 4.65
C PRO A 127 7.45 -9.39 5.84
N THR A 128 6.15 -9.21 5.70
CA THR A 128 5.35 -8.67 6.81
C THR A 128 5.11 -9.79 7.80
N ASP A 129 6.11 -10.06 8.65
CA ASP A 129 5.89 -10.93 9.81
C ASP A 129 4.87 -10.25 10.71
N ILE A 130 3.68 -10.80 10.74
CA ILE A 130 2.63 -10.38 11.65
C ILE A 130 2.65 -11.27 12.90
N ARG A 131 2.32 -10.68 14.04
CA ARG A 131 2.12 -11.39 15.31
C ARG A 131 0.67 -11.25 15.73
N PRO A 132 -0.24 -12.07 15.16
CA PRO A 132 -1.66 -11.94 15.43
C PRO A 132 -1.98 -12.24 16.89
N ARG A 133 -2.85 -11.44 17.46
CA ARG A 133 -3.46 -11.67 18.77
C ARG A 133 -4.90 -11.18 18.76
N MET A 134 -5.75 -11.82 19.55
CA MET A 134 -7.15 -11.40 19.68
C MET A 134 -7.19 -9.96 20.16
N THR A 135 -7.78 -9.09 19.36
CA THR A 135 -7.70 -7.64 19.55
C THR A 135 -9.07 -6.99 19.33
N GLY A 136 -9.50 -6.21 20.31
CA GLY A 136 -10.69 -5.38 20.20
C GLY A 136 -10.47 -4.15 19.33
N MET A 137 -11.04 -4.13 18.14
CA MET A 137 -10.86 -3.06 17.15
C MET A 137 -11.36 -1.71 17.63
N ARG A 138 -12.45 -1.64 18.38
CA ARG A 138 -12.97 -0.38 18.96
C ARG A 138 -11.91 0.34 19.78
N ARG A 139 -11.22 -0.38 20.66
CA ARG A 139 -10.16 0.17 21.51
C ARG A 139 -8.96 0.61 20.68
N LEU A 140 -8.52 -0.22 19.74
CA LEU A 140 -7.38 0.07 18.89
C LEU A 140 -7.60 1.35 18.07
N ILE A 141 -8.79 1.51 17.47
CA ILE A 141 -9.15 2.71 16.70
C ILE A 141 -9.21 3.91 17.65
N GLY A 142 -9.89 3.82 18.78
CA GLY A 142 -9.98 4.94 19.72
C GLY A 142 -8.63 5.43 20.21
N ASP A 143 -7.70 4.50 20.52
CA ASP A 143 -6.32 4.83 20.91
C ASP A 143 -5.57 5.52 19.74
N THR A 144 -5.77 5.05 18.52
CA THR A 144 -5.14 5.61 17.32
C THR A 144 -5.65 7.01 16.99
N LEU A 145 -6.97 7.23 17.09
CA LEU A 145 -7.57 8.53 16.84
C LEU A 145 -7.11 9.62 17.83
N ARG A 146 -6.80 9.23 19.07
CA ARG A 146 -6.19 10.16 20.04
C ARG A 146 -4.82 10.66 19.59
N LEU A 147 -4.03 9.84 18.89
CA LEU A 147 -2.72 10.24 18.40
C LEU A 147 -2.79 11.30 17.31
N ILE A 148 -3.81 11.25 16.46
CA ILE A 148 -3.97 12.20 15.34
C ILE A 148 -4.87 13.40 15.67
N GLY A 149 -5.39 13.47 16.90
CA GLY A 149 -6.32 14.54 17.29
C GLY A 149 -5.77 15.96 17.10
N GLN A 150 -4.47 16.16 17.39
CA GLN A 150 -3.83 17.45 17.17
C GLN A 150 -3.66 17.76 15.67
N ASP A 151 -3.28 16.76 14.87
CA ASP A 151 -3.14 16.93 13.42
C ASP A 151 -4.49 17.25 12.78
N ALA A 152 -5.57 16.57 13.21
CA ALA A 152 -6.92 16.85 12.75
C ALA A 152 -7.36 18.28 13.11
N ALA A 153 -7.08 18.74 14.34
CA ALA A 153 -7.37 20.11 14.76
C ALA A 153 -6.60 21.13 13.91
N ASN A 154 -5.33 20.89 13.60
CA ASN A 154 -4.51 21.74 12.75
C ASN A 154 -5.07 21.86 11.32
N HIS A 155 -5.65 20.77 10.79
CA HIS A 155 -6.33 20.74 9.49
C HIS A 155 -7.80 21.18 9.54
N LYS A 156 -8.33 21.54 10.72
CA LYS A 156 -9.75 21.87 10.94
C LYS A 156 -10.70 20.74 10.52
N VAL A 157 -10.28 19.49 10.73
CA VAL A 157 -11.05 18.29 10.38
C VAL A 157 -11.75 17.74 11.64
N ALA A 158 -13.07 17.53 11.55
CA ALA A 158 -13.82 16.84 12.58
C ALA A 158 -13.67 15.33 12.44
N ILE A 159 -13.28 14.65 13.51
CA ILE A 159 -13.20 13.17 13.52
C ILE A 159 -14.48 12.63 14.16
N ARG A 160 -15.11 11.67 13.47
CA ARG A 160 -16.26 10.91 14.00
C ARG A 160 -15.92 9.41 13.94
N PHE A 161 -16.27 8.70 15.02
CA PHE A 161 -16.11 7.26 15.11
C PHE A 161 -17.41 6.61 15.58
N ASP A 162 -17.95 5.75 14.74
CA ASP A 162 -19.13 4.96 15.03
C ASP A 162 -18.81 3.46 15.07
N ALA A 163 -19.33 2.76 16.07
CA ALA A 163 -19.12 1.33 16.20
C ALA A 163 -20.22 0.73 17.08
N PRO A 164 -20.73 -0.48 16.78
CA PRO A 164 -21.66 -1.20 17.64
C PRO A 164 -21.08 -1.46 19.02
N GLU A 165 -21.93 -1.53 20.05
CA GLU A 165 -21.47 -1.81 21.42
C GLU A 165 -20.76 -3.17 21.54
N VAL A 166 -21.29 -4.17 20.85
CA VAL A 166 -20.75 -5.53 20.82
C VAL A 166 -20.08 -5.78 19.49
N LEU A 167 -18.80 -6.08 19.52
CA LEU A 167 -17.99 -6.42 18.36
C LEU A 167 -17.14 -7.66 18.68
N PRO A 168 -16.92 -8.54 17.70
CA PRO A 168 -15.99 -9.64 17.88
C PRO A 168 -14.55 -9.13 17.96
N ASP A 169 -13.72 -9.80 18.75
CA ASP A 169 -12.27 -9.63 18.67
C ASP A 169 -11.74 -10.27 17.39
N VAL A 170 -10.72 -9.67 16.80
CA VAL A 170 -10.11 -10.12 15.55
C VAL A 170 -8.67 -10.54 15.79
N ALA A 171 -8.24 -11.64 15.18
CA ALA A 171 -6.86 -12.12 15.26
C ALA A 171 -5.96 -11.27 14.33
N ILE A 172 -5.39 -10.20 14.86
CA ILE A 172 -4.56 -9.25 14.12
C ILE A 172 -3.28 -8.89 14.89
N ASP A 173 -2.28 -8.38 14.19
CA ASP A 173 -1.15 -7.66 14.79
C ASP A 173 -1.58 -6.20 15.04
N PRO A 174 -1.78 -5.79 16.30
CA PRO A 174 -2.34 -4.48 16.59
C PRO A 174 -1.38 -3.32 16.24
N ASP A 175 -0.08 -3.55 16.22
CA ASP A 175 0.88 -2.50 15.87
C ASP A 175 0.87 -2.26 14.35
N ARG A 176 0.78 -3.33 13.56
CA ARG A 176 0.60 -3.25 12.12
C ARG A 176 -0.75 -2.65 11.74
N MET A 177 -1.81 -3.06 12.41
CA MET A 177 -3.15 -2.50 12.16
C MET A 177 -3.23 -1.03 12.56
N ARG A 178 -2.57 -0.61 13.65
CA ARG A 178 -2.42 0.81 13.99
C ARG A 178 -1.75 1.60 12.88
N GLN A 179 -0.69 1.05 12.26
CA GLN A 179 -0.02 1.65 11.11
C GLN A 179 -0.97 1.81 9.91
N VAL A 180 -1.81 0.80 9.62
CA VAL A 180 -2.85 0.87 8.58
C VAL A 180 -3.80 2.04 8.83
N ILE A 181 -4.37 2.11 10.04
CA ILE A 181 -5.33 3.15 10.42
C ILE A 181 -4.69 4.54 10.34
N LEU A 182 -3.47 4.69 10.87
CA LEU A 182 -2.73 5.96 10.82
C LEU A 182 -2.49 6.42 9.37
N ASN A 183 -2.01 5.52 8.49
CA ASN A 183 -1.75 5.87 7.10
C ASN A 183 -3.01 6.34 6.37
N LEU A 184 -4.14 5.66 6.58
CA LEU A 184 -5.40 6.05 5.94
C LEU A 184 -5.95 7.36 6.51
N CYS A 185 -5.93 7.53 7.83
CA CYS A 185 -6.39 8.76 8.47
C CYS A 185 -5.53 9.98 8.06
N LEU A 186 -4.20 9.85 8.08
CA LEU A 186 -3.31 10.94 7.67
C LEU A 186 -3.50 11.29 6.19
N ASN A 187 -3.70 10.29 5.32
CA ASN A 187 -4.03 10.55 3.92
C ASN A 187 -5.33 11.34 3.76
N GLY A 188 -6.35 11.00 4.57
CA GLY A 188 -7.63 11.73 4.61
C GLY A 188 -7.44 13.18 5.10
N LEU A 189 -6.68 13.40 6.19
CA LEU A 189 -6.41 14.76 6.68
C LEU A 189 -5.69 15.61 5.62
N GLU A 190 -4.69 15.04 4.95
CA GLU A 190 -3.96 15.72 3.87
C GLU A 190 -4.82 16.01 2.64
N ALA A 191 -5.89 15.22 2.40
CA ALA A 191 -6.84 15.46 1.33
C ALA A 191 -7.85 16.58 1.65
N MET A 192 -7.85 17.08 2.89
CA MET A 192 -8.78 18.11 3.40
C MET A 192 -8.03 19.36 3.89
N PRO A 193 -7.30 20.08 3.02
CA PRO A 193 -6.50 21.25 3.43
C PRO A 193 -7.35 22.40 4.01
N ASP A 194 -8.60 22.53 3.58
CA ASP A 194 -9.52 23.58 4.03
C ASP A 194 -10.46 23.12 5.16
N GLY A 195 -10.24 21.95 5.71
CA GLY A 195 -11.09 21.32 6.72
C GLY A 195 -12.07 20.31 6.12
N GLY A 196 -12.83 19.64 6.98
CA GLY A 196 -13.79 18.63 6.56
C GLY A 196 -14.14 17.65 7.67
N GLU A 197 -14.59 16.47 7.29
CA GLU A 197 -14.93 15.37 8.21
C GLU A 197 -14.19 14.09 7.86
N LEU A 198 -13.58 13.46 8.86
CA LEU A 198 -13.03 12.11 8.79
C LEU A 198 -13.93 11.19 9.61
N PHE A 199 -14.57 10.24 8.93
CA PHE A 199 -15.51 9.33 9.55
C PHE A 199 -14.98 7.91 9.50
N LEU A 200 -14.93 7.24 10.67
CA LEU A 200 -14.59 5.83 10.77
C LEU A 200 -15.81 5.06 11.27
N SER A 201 -16.05 3.88 10.71
CA SER A 201 -17.11 2.99 11.21
C SER A 201 -16.71 1.52 11.18
N LEU A 202 -17.21 0.76 12.15
CA LEU A 202 -17.04 -0.69 12.24
C LEU A 202 -18.37 -1.40 12.01
N HIS A 203 -18.35 -2.39 11.13
CA HIS A 203 -19.51 -3.19 10.79
C HIS A 203 -19.15 -4.67 10.92
N PRO A 204 -19.76 -5.41 11.87
CA PRO A 204 -19.61 -6.85 11.92
C PRO A 204 -20.32 -7.49 10.73
N GLU A 205 -19.65 -8.42 10.09
CA GLU A 205 -20.17 -9.28 9.01
C GLU A 205 -20.10 -10.75 9.47
N PRO A 206 -20.77 -11.70 8.81
CA PRO A 206 -20.84 -13.09 9.29
C PRO A 206 -19.46 -13.71 9.54
N ASP A 207 -18.50 -13.50 8.65
CA ASP A 207 -17.16 -14.11 8.70
C ASP A 207 -16.03 -13.06 8.77
N ALA A 208 -16.36 -11.79 8.91
CA ALA A 208 -15.38 -10.69 8.85
C ALA A 208 -15.82 -9.49 9.72
N LEU A 209 -14.86 -8.65 10.04
CA LEU A 209 -15.10 -7.30 10.53
C LEU A 209 -14.70 -6.29 9.46
N ARG A 210 -15.66 -5.45 9.06
CA ARG A 210 -15.39 -4.37 8.10
C ARG A 210 -15.12 -3.07 8.85
N LEU A 211 -13.97 -2.45 8.54
CA LEU A 211 -13.64 -1.08 8.90
C LEU A 211 -13.80 -0.19 7.68
N GLU A 212 -14.60 0.84 7.79
CA GLU A 212 -14.73 1.88 6.76
C GLU A 212 -14.11 3.17 7.27
N ILE A 213 -13.28 3.81 6.42
CA ILE A 213 -12.66 5.12 6.68
C ILE A 213 -13.01 6.01 5.52
N ARG A 214 -13.74 7.09 5.80
CA ARG A 214 -14.25 8.04 4.82
C ARG A 214 -13.73 9.44 5.14
N ASP A 215 -13.25 10.14 4.13
CA ASP A 215 -12.97 11.57 4.17
C ASP A 215 -13.91 12.35 3.24
N THR A 216 -14.00 13.65 3.45
CA THR A 216 -14.75 14.59 2.59
C THR A 216 -13.79 15.47 1.79
N GLY A 217 -12.61 14.95 1.46
CA GLY A 217 -11.55 15.71 0.79
C GLY A 217 -11.72 15.87 -0.71
N VAL A 218 -10.61 16.18 -1.37
CA VAL A 218 -10.57 16.45 -2.82
C VAL A 218 -10.87 15.22 -3.69
N GLY A 219 -10.90 14.02 -3.10
CA GLY A 219 -11.12 12.77 -3.82
C GLY A 219 -9.93 12.34 -4.69
N ILE A 220 -10.13 11.25 -5.43
CA ILE A 220 -9.12 10.60 -6.25
C ILE A 220 -9.62 10.55 -7.69
N ALA A 221 -8.78 10.94 -8.63
CA ALA A 221 -9.10 10.90 -10.06
C ALA A 221 -9.26 9.45 -10.55
N PRO A 222 -10.18 9.16 -11.48
CA PRO A 222 -10.47 7.80 -11.95
C PRO A 222 -9.25 7.08 -12.54
N ASP A 223 -8.37 7.79 -13.22
CA ASP A 223 -7.12 7.28 -13.80
C ASP A 223 -6.06 6.94 -12.74
N ALA A 224 -6.13 7.54 -11.56
CA ALA A 224 -5.25 7.25 -10.45
C ALA A 224 -5.70 6.03 -9.63
N LEU A 225 -7.01 5.76 -9.54
CA LEU A 225 -7.57 4.69 -8.70
C LEU A 225 -6.91 3.31 -8.88
N PRO A 226 -6.62 2.83 -10.11
CA PRO A 226 -5.95 1.53 -10.30
C PRO A 226 -4.53 1.49 -9.73
N HIS A 227 -3.89 2.64 -9.54
CA HIS A 227 -2.48 2.75 -9.19
C HIS A 227 -2.21 3.19 -7.75
N ILE A 228 -3.23 3.58 -6.97
CA ILE A 228 -3.02 4.15 -5.63
C ILE A 228 -2.33 3.20 -4.65
N PHE A 229 -2.40 1.89 -4.87
CA PHE A 229 -1.71 0.88 -4.08
C PHE A 229 -0.33 0.51 -4.65
N ASP A 230 0.05 1.08 -5.81
CA ASP A 230 1.36 0.86 -6.38
C ASP A 230 2.43 1.59 -5.56
N PRO A 231 3.55 0.93 -5.21
CA PRO A 231 4.65 1.59 -4.52
C PRO A 231 5.17 2.77 -5.34
N TYR A 232 5.48 3.87 -4.64
CA TYR A 232 5.95 5.14 -5.19
C TYR A 232 4.92 5.92 -6.04
N PHE A 233 3.71 5.41 -6.20
CA PHE A 233 2.65 6.17 -6.85
C PHE A 233 2.12 7.24 -5.89
N THR A 234 2.16 8.48 -6.33
CA THR A 234 1.63 9.63 -5.58
C THR A 234 1.17 10.72 -6.54
N THR A 235 0.05 11.32 -6.22
CA THR A 235 -0.46 12.55 -6.86
C THR A 235 -0.06 13.81 -6.08
N LYS A 236 0.60 13.64 -4.92
CA LYS A 236 1.02 14.73 -4.03
C LYS A 236 2.48 15.08 -4.27
N GLY A 237 2.82 16.36 -4.39
CA GLY A 237 4.17 16.82 -4.67
C GLY A 237 5.23 16.44 -3.61
N GLN A 238 4.83 16.16 -2.38
CA GLN A 238 5.71 15.77 -1.27
C GLN A 238 5.39 14.38 -0.71
N GLY A 239 4.52 13.62 -1.35
CA GLY A 239 4.16 12.28 -0.94
C GLY A 239 5.24 11.25 -1.30
N THR A 240 5.51 10.27 -0.44
CA THR A 240 6.43 9.15 -0.72
C THR A 240 5.82 8.10 -1.64
N GLY A 241 4.49 8.04 -1.76
CA GLY A 241 3.76 7.00 -2.48
C GLY A 241 3.87 5.60 -1.86
N LEU A 242 4.31 5.50 -0.60
CA LEU A 242 4.54 4.22 0.07
C LEU A 242 3.46 3.85 1.09
N GLY A 243 2.70 4.83 1.57
CA GLY A 243 1.71 4.63 2.63
C GLY A 243 0.61 3.64 2.27
N LEU A 244 -0.04 3.82 1.10
CA LEU A 244 -1.12 2.92 0.66
C LEU A 244 -0.60 1.54 0.23
N ALA A 245 0.58 1.47 -0.38
CA ALA A 245 1.23 0.19 -0.67
C ALA A 245 1.53 -0.61 0.62
N THR A 246 1.96 0.08 1.69
CA THR A 246 2.16 -0.53 3.02
C THR A 246 0.84 -1.01 3.60
N VAL A 247 -0.24 -0.25 3.47
CA VAL A 247 -1.58 -0.65 3.91
C VAL A 247 -2.01 -1.94 3.21
N HIS A 248 -1.92 -1.98 1.88
CA HIS A 248 -2.28 -3.16 1.08
C HIS A 248 -1.51 -4.40 1.54
N LYS A 249 -0.19 -4.29 1.69
CA LYS A 249 0.67 -5.39 2.13
C LYS A 249 0.34 -5.89 3.54
N ILE A 250 0.03 -4.99 4.47
CA ILE A 250 -0.36 -5.38 5.83
C ILE A 250 -1.72 -6.09 5.81
N MET A 251 -2.68 -5.62 5.01
CA MET A 251 -3.99 -6.26 4.87
C MET A 251 -3.85 -7.67 4.28
N GLU A 252 -3.07 -7.85 3.21
CA GLU A 252 -2.77 -9.18 2.64
C GLU A 252 -2.15 -10.13 3.68
N ALA A 253 -1.17 -9.65 4.46
CA ALA A 253 -0.54 -10.46 5.50
C ALA A 253 -1.53 -10.92 6.60
N HIS A 254 -2.61 -10.18 6.82
CA HIS A 254 -3.71 -10.56 7.73
C HIS A 254 -4.78 -11.43 7.06
N GLY A 255 -4.61 -11.81 5.79
CA GLY A 255 -5.65 -12.52 5.02
C GLY A 255 -6.90 -11.66 4.76
N GLY A 256 -6.79 -10.36 4.95
CA GLY A 256 -7.84 -9.38 4.71
C GLY A 256 -7.74 -8.75 3.31
N SER A 257 -8.66 -7.85 3.02
CA SER A 257 -8.65 -7.08 1.78
C SER A 257 -8.90 -5.60 2.03
N ILE A 258 -8.50 -4.76 1.07
CA ILE A 258 -8.81 -3.33 1.05
C ILE A 258 -9.36 -2.95 -0.30
N SER A 259 -10.38 -2.11 -0.31
CA SER A 259 -10.96 -1.50 -1.49
C SER A 259 -11.16 0.00 -1.29
N VAL A 260 -11.27 0.74 -2.38
CA VAL A 260 -11.49 2.18 -2.36
C VAL A 260 -12.60 2.56 -3.35
N THR A 261 -13.40 3.53 -2.97
CA THR A 261 -14.33 4.24 -3.85
C THR A 261 -14.13 5.72 -3.65
N SER A 262 -13.98 6.47 -4.74
CA SER A 262 -13.75 7.92 -4.68
C SER A 262 -14.21 8.58 -5.97
N GLU A 263 -14.68 9.82 -5.84
CA GLU A 263 -14.96 10.71 -6.95
C GLU A 263 -14.29 12.06 -6.69
N PRO A 264 -13.74 12.73 -7.70
CA PRO A 264 -13.15 14.05 -7.53
C PRO A 264 -14.11 15.03 -6.87
N GLY A 265 -13.65 15.67 -5.80
CA GLY A 265 -14.44 16.63 -5.02
C GLY A 265 -15.44 16.02 -4.02
N GLN A 266 -15.55 14.70 -3.93
CA GLN A 266 -16.48 14.02 -3.00
C GLN A 266 -15.77 13.21 -1.91
N GLY A 267 -14.44 13.30 -1.83
CA GLY A 267 -13.62 12.54 -0.90
C GLY A 267 -13.40 11.10 -1.32
N ALA A 268 -12.91 10.29 -0.40
CA ALA A 268 -12.66 8.87 -0.61
C ALA A 268 -13.22 8.01 0.53
N VAL A 269 -13.56 6.77 0.18
CA VAL A 269 -14.01 5.75 1.14
C VAL A 269 -13.14 4.52 0.99
N PHE A 270 -12.34 4.22 2.01
CA PHE A 270 -11.56 3.00 2.11
C PHE A 270 -12.30 1.97 2.95
N ARG A 271 -12.46 0.75 2.42
CA ARG A 271 -13.10 -0.36 3.11
C ARG A 271 -12.08 -1.48 3.31
N LEU A 272 -11.86 -1.83 4.57
CA LEU A 272 -10.98 -2.90 4.99
C LEU A 272 -11.84 -4.05 5.51
N LEU A 273 -11.55 -5.26 5.05
CA LEU A 273 -12.23 -6.47 5.49
C LEU A 273 -11.23 -7.37 6.21
N LEU A 274 -11.49 -7.68 7.47
CA LEU A 274 -10.66 -8.50 8.32
C LEU A 274 -11.40 -9.80 8.67
N PRO A 275 -10.86 -10.98 8.32
CA PRO A 275 -11.52 -12.24 8.64
C PRO A 275 -11.60 -12.48 10.15
N LEU A 276 -12.76 -12.95 10.61
CA LEU A 276 -13.01 -13.33 12.01
C LEU A 276 -12.53 -14.77 12.24
N GLY A 277 -11.22 -15.03 12.09
CA GLY A 277 -10.62 -16.28 12.51
C GLY A 277 -11.29 -17.57 12.00
N GLY A 278 -10.99 -17.97 10.77
CA GLY A 278 -11.15 -19.31 10.25
C GLY A 278 -9.89 -19.67 9.50
N GLU A 279 -9.24 -20.77 9.87
CA GLU A 279 -8.15 -21.48 9.18
C GLU A 279 -7.55 -20.81 7.91
N GLY A 280 -6.69 -19.85 8.09
CA GLY A 280 -5.95 -19.15 7.03
C GLY A 280 -4.45 -19.04 7.26
N GLY A 281 -3.92 -19.82 8.21
CA GLY A 281 -2.49 -19.92 8.51
C GLY A 281 -1.94 -21.29 8.14
N LYS A 282 -1.84 -21.63 6.85
CA LYS A 282 -0.93 -22.72 6.44
C LYS A 282 0.50 -22.21 6.66
N VAL A 283 0.98 -22.45 7.87
CA VAL A 283 2.42 -22.49 8.15
C VAL A 283 3.01 -23.55 7.22
N HIS A 284 3.76 -23.13 6.21
CA HIS A 284 4.67 -24.02 5.53
C HIS A 284 5.76 -24.39 6.55
N GLY A 285 5.55 -25.50 7.26
CA GLY A 285 6.59 -26.19 7.99
C GLY A 285 7.60 -26.71 6.98
N HIS A 286 8.83 -26.28 7.12
CA HIS A 286 9.98 -26.98 6.56
C HIS A 286 10.15 -28.29 7.33
N GLU A 287 9.98 -29.42 6.65
CA GLU A 287 10.75 -30.64 6.86
C GLU A 287 11.92 -30.70 5.88
#